data_cd7d702f68e7b7b17e1006ad960bd7a8
#
_entry.id   cd7d702f68e7b7b17e1006ad960bd7a8
#
_cell.length_a   1.000
_cell.length_b   1.000
_cell.length_c   1.000
_cell.angle_alpha   90.00
_cell.angle_beta   90.00
_cell.angle_gamma   90.00
#
_symmetry.space_group_name_H-M   'P 1'
#
loop_
_entity.id
_entity.type
_entity.pdbx_description
1 polymer ?
#
loop_
_entity_poly.entity_id
_entity_poly.type
_entity_poly.pdbx_seq_one_letter_code
_entity_poly.pdbx_strand_id
1 'polypeptide(L)'
;MKRLLFIFSFFFLFVLNGKTQEVEILTLEDCLRIGIDNNLSLEGKRKEIQRSKYGVSENRSKLLPQINAIAGYSNNFDPPVSVTDGSSYGVPYNITQTLQHSANAGLEMQMPLFNQTLYTSMSIAKVMEEISRLSYGKAREDVILQISKMYYLGQVTACLLYTSPSPRDST
;
A
#
# COMPACT_ATOMS: atom_id res chain seq x y z
N MET A 1 -17.11 -52.97 -28.71
CA MET A 1 -16.75 -52.14 -29.90
C MET A 1 -17.43 -50.76 -29.93
N LYS A 2 -18.73 -50.62 -29.64
CA LYS A 2 -19.43 -49.31 -29.67
C LYS A 2 -18.90 -48.30 -28.65
N ARG A 3 -18.47 -48.71 -27.45
CA ARG A 3 -17.92 -47.79 -26.39
C ARG A 3 -16.53 -47.24 -26.77
N LEU A 4 -15.73 -48.00 -27.50
CA LEU A 4 -14.39 -47.55 -27.92
C LEU A 4 -14.47 -46.51 -29.06
N LEU A 5 -15.46 -46.63 -29.94
CA LEU A 5 -15.76 -45.64 -30.98
C LEU A 5 -16.22 -44.30 -30.40
N PHE A 6 -16.97 -44.31 -29.29
CA PHE A 6 -17.39 -43.06 -28.63
C PHE A 6 -16.24 -42.32 -27.99
N ILE A 7 -15.29 -43.03 -27.37
CA ILE A 7 -14.09 -42.41 -26.78
C ILE A 7 -13.18 -41.82 -27.83
N PHE A 8 -13.03 -42.52 -28.96
CA PHE A 8 -12.22 -42.04 -30.10
C PHE A 8 -12.84 -40.81 -30.77
N SER A 9 -14.17 -40.75 -30.89
CA SER A 9 -14.91 -39.62 -31.43
C SER A 9 -14.82 -38.40 -30.51
N PHE A 10 -14.85 -38.61 -29.18
CA PHE A 10 -14.72 -37.52 -28.20
C PHE A 10 -13.29 -36.93 -28.16
N PHE A 11 -12.28 -37.78 -28.35
CA PHE A 11 -10.88 -37.32 -28.41
C PHE A 11 -10.58 -36.55 -29.72
N PHE A 12 -11.23 -36.91 -30.83
CA PHE A 12 -11.07 -36.22 -32.09
C PHE A 12 -11.70 -34.81 -32.10
N LEU A 13 -12.78 -34.59 -31.35
CA LEU A 13 -13.41 -33.27 -31.19
C LEU A 13 -12.56 -32.31 -30.35
N PHE A 14 -11.65 -32.82 -29.51
CA PHE A 14 -10.78 -31.97 -28.67
C PHE A 14 -9.56 -31.42 -29.40
N VAL A 15 -9.13 -32.09 -30.50
CA VAL A 15 -7.95 -31.69 -31.27
C VAL A 15 -8.26 -30.56 -32.26
N LEU A 16 -9.52 -30.28 -32.57
CA LEU A 16 -9.94 -29.25 -33.54
C LEU A 16 -9.98 -27.82 -33.01
N ASN A 17 -9.69 -27.59 -31.73
CA ASN A 17 -9.63 -26.24 -31.14
C ASN A 17 -8.22 -25.63 -31.12
N GLY A 18 -7.36 -25.98 -32.06
CA GLY A 18 -6.10 -25.28 -32.29
C GLY A 18 -6.38 -23.86 -32.79
N LYS A 19 -6.49 -22.87 -31.87
CA LYS A 19 -6.46 -21.48 -32.26
C LYS A 19 -5.10 -21.18 -32.87
N THR A 20 -5.04 -20.94 -34.15
CA THR A 20 -3.89 -20.31 -34.82
C THR A 20 -3.67 -18.96 -34.12
N GLN A 21 -2.53 -18.77 -33.46
CA GLN A 21 -2.12 -17.45 -33.00
C GLN A 21 -1.88 -16.59 -34.24
N GLU A 22 -2.78 -15.66 -34.51
CA GLU A 22 -2.52 -14.55 -35.41
C GLU A 22 -1.30 -13.80 -34.88
N VAL A 23 -0.27 -13.66 -35.71
CA VAL A 23 0.90 -12.83 -35.38
C VAL A 23 0.44 -11.38 -35.45
N GLU A 24 0.04 -10.83 -34.31
CA GLU A 24 -0.33 -9.42 -34.19
C GLU A 24 0.95 -8.59 -34.23
N ILE A 25 1.11 -7.80 -35.27
CA ILE A 25 2.24 -6.86 -35.42
C ILE A 25 1.94 -5.67 -34.51
N LEU A 26 2.54 -5.66 -33.32
CA LEU A 26 2.42 -4.56 -32.35
C LEU A 26 3.24 -3.35 -32.83
N THR A 27 2.60 -2.20 -32.92
CA THR A 27 3.30 -0.91 -33.11
C THR A 27 3.95 -0.46 -31.81
N LEU A 28 4.92 0.47 -31.89
CA LEU A 28 5.50 1.08 -30.69
C LEU A 28 4.43 1.71 -29.77
N GLU A 29 3.43 2.35 -30.39
CA GLU A 29 2.32 2.99 -29.65
C GLU A 29 1.48 1.96 -28.88
N ASP A 30 1.19 0.81 -29.48
CA ASP A 30 0.47 -0.27 -28.80
C ASP A 30 1.28 -0.85 -27.66
N CYS A 31 2.59 -1.06 -27.84
CA CYS A 31 3.49 -1.51 -26.78
C CYS A 31 3.53 -0.52 -25.62
N LEU A 32 3.60 0.78 -25.89
CA LEU A 32 3.59 1.83 -24.88
C LEU A 32 2.26 1.86 -24.11
N ARG A 33 1.13 1.80 -24.81
CA ARG A 33 -0.18 1.80 -24.20
C ARG A 33 -0.37 0.59 -23.27
N ILE A 34 -0.13 -0.61 -23.79
CA ILE A 34 -0.26 -1.85 -23.03
C ILE A 34 0.71 -1.85 -21.83
N GLY A 35 1.95 -1.41 -22.07
CA GLY A 35 2.97 -1.38 -21.03
C GLY A 35 2.68 -0.38 -19.91
N ILE A 36 2.16 0.80 -20.22
CA ILE A 36 1.78 1.80 -19.21
C ILE A 36 0.55 1.34 -18.42
N ASP A 37 -0.46 0.81 -19.10
CA ASP A 37 -1.72 0.44 -18.48
C ASP A 37 -1.59 -0.78 -17.55
N ASN A 38 -0.70 -1.71 -17.87
CA ASN A 38 -0.49 -2.95 -17.10
C ASN A 38 0.74 -2.90 -16.18
N ASN A 39 1.40 -1.76 -16.02
CA ASN A 39 2.59 -1.65 -15.19
C ASN A 39 2.26 -1.55 -13.70
N LEU A 40 2.53 -2.62 -12.95
CA LEU A 40 2.29 -2.68 -11.50
C LEU A 40 3.10 -1.62 -10.71
N SER A 41 4.29 -1.25 -11.20
CA SER A 41 5.09 -0.21 -10.55
C SER A 41 4.42 1.16 -10.67
N LEU A 42 3.86 1.49 -11.83
CA LEU A 42 3.08 2.73 -12.01
C LEU A 42 1.78 2.72 -11.20
N GLU A 43 1.12 1.58 -11.09
CA GLU A 43 -0.04 1.47 -10.21
C GLU A 43 0.35 1.70 -8.75
N GLY A 44 1.47 1.12 -8.29
CA GLY A 44 2.03 1.37 -6.97
C GLY A 44 2.27 2.87 -6.72
N LYS A 45 2.88 3.58 -7.69
CA LYS A 45 3.10 5.03 -7.60
C LYS A 45 1.79 5.83 -7.58
N ARG A 46 0.78 5.40 -8.31
CA ARG A 46 -0.58 6.00 -8.26
C ARG A 46 -1.21 5.85 -6.86
N LYS A 47 -1.06 4.68 -6.24
CA LYS A 47 -1.52 4.45 -4.86
C LYS A 47 -0.73 5.27 -3.84
N GLU A 48 0.57 5.51 -4.07
CA GLU A 48 1.39 6.38 -3.24
C GLU A 48 0.91 7.84 -3.26
N ILE A 49 0.51 8.37 -4.42
CA ILE A 49 -0.15 9.69 -4.50
C ILE A 49 -1.42 9.70 -3.65
N GLN A 50 -2.25 8.68 -3.75
CA GLN A 50 -3.48 8.58 -2.97
C GLN A 50 -3.19 8.52 -1.47
N ARG A 51 -2.18 7.77 -1.05
CA ARG A 51 -1.69 7.70 0.33
C ARG A 51 -1.23 9.08 0.83
N SER A 52 -0.42 9.80 0.04
CA SER A 52 0.06 11.14 0.41
C SER A 52 -1.08 12.14 0.56
N LYS A 53 -2.10 12.07 -0.31
CA LYS A 53 -3.32 12.87 -0.20
C LYS A 53 -4.07 12.60 1.11
N TYR A 54 -4.20 11.33 1.51
CA TYR A 54 -4.79 10.99 2.81
C TYR A 54 -3.92 11.44 3.97
N GLY A 55 -2.59 11.45 3.83
CA GLY A 55 -1.67 12.01 4.82
C GLY A 55 -1.90 13.51 5.07
N VAL A 56 -2.23 14.28 4.04
CA VAL A 56 -2.65 15.69 4.21
C VAL A 56 -3.94 15.78 5.03
N SER A 57 -4.92 14.93 4.73
CA SER A 57 -6.19 14.89 5.47
C SER A 57 -5.99 14.45 6.92
N GLU A 58 -5.14 13.47 7.17
CA GLU A 58 -4.76 13.02 8.51
C GLU A 58 -4.14 14.15 9.34
N ASN A 59 -3.15 14.88 8.77
CA ASN A 59 -2.56 16.00 9.48
C ASN A 59 -3.57 17.12 9.75
N ARG A 60 -4.54 17.33 8.86
CA ARG A 60 -5.63 18.28 9.06
C ARG A 60 -6.57 17.82 10.19
N SER A 61 -6.85 16.52 10.30
CA SER A 61 -7.73 16.00 11.35
C SER A 61 -7.15 16.17 12.77
N LYS A 62 -5.82 16.27 12.92
CA LYS A 62 -5.16 16.54 14.20
C LYS A 62 -5.45 17.94 14.78
N LEU A 63 -6.00 18.84 13.96
CA LEU A 63 -6.50 20.14 14.40
C LEU A 63 -7.94 20.08 14.95
N LEU A 64 -8.64 18.97 14.71
CA LEU A 64 -10.00 18.79 15.19
C LEU A 64 -10.00 18.23 16.62
N PRO A 65 -11.12 18.40 17.37
CA PRO A 65 -11.26 17.78 18.68
C PRO A 65 -11.13 16.25 18.57
N GLN A 66 -10.23 15.68 19.38
CA GLN A 66 -10.08 14.23 19.52
C GLN A 66 -10.82 13.79 20.77
N ILE A 67 -11.70 12.81 20.62
CA ILE A 67 -12.49 12.24 21.71
C ILE A 67 -12.01 10.80 21.90
N ASN A 68 -11.47 10.52 23.10
CA ASN A 68 -11.00 9.20 23.50
C ASN A 68 -11.88 8.67 24.62
N ALA A 69 -12.32 7.42 24.51
CA ALA A 69 -12.92 6.68 25.60
C ALA A 69 -11.84 5.85 26.27
N ILE A 70 -11.69 6.02 27.57
CA ILE A 70 -10.73 5.26 28.38
C ILE A 70 -11.51 4.41 29.39
N ALA A 71 -11.10 3.15 29.53
CA ALA A 71 -11.62 2.26 30.57
C ALA A 71 -10.45 1.45 31.13
N GLY A 72 -10.36 1.42 32.44
CA GLY A 72 -9.33 0.67 33.14
C GLY A 72 -9.93 -0.12 34.30
N TYR A 73 -9.38 -1.30 34.52
CA TYR A 73 -9.66 -2.11 35.70
C TYR A 73 -8.33 -2.55 36.31
N SER A 74 -8.17 -2.32 37.59
CA SER A 74 -6.99 -2.70 38.36
C SER A 74 -7.38 -3.55 39.55
N ASN A 75 -6.66 -4.64 39.77
CA ASN A 75 -6.78 -5.48 40.95
C ASN A 75 -5.45 -5.52 41.67
N ASN A 76 -5.41 -4.99 42.90
CA ASN A 76 -4.24 -4.99 43.78
C ASN A 76 -4.34 -6.20 44.74
N PHE A 77 -3.50 -7.20 44.54
CA PHE A 77 -3.47 -8.39 45.40
C PHE A 77 -2.99 -8.09 46.81
N ASP A 78 -2.11 -7.06 46.98
CA ASP A 78 -1.60 -6.57 48.24
C ASP A 78 -1.80 -5.03 48.30
N PRO A 79 -2.98 -4.58 48.73
CA PRO A 79 -3.30 -3.16 48.74
C PRO A 79 -2.46 -2.43 49.80
N PRO A 80 -1.70 -1.37 49.40
CA PRO A 80 -0.89 -0.62 50.36
C PRO A 80 -1.76 0.07 51.39
N VAL A 81 -1.33 0.00 52.61
CA VAL A 81 -1.93 0.73 53.75
C VAL A 81 -1.13 1.97 54.04
N SER A 82 -1.77 3.14 53.99
CA SER A 82 -1.15 4.41 54.33
C SER A 82 -1.64 4.83 55.73
N VAL A 83 -0.69 5.10 56.60
CA VAL A 83 -0.95 5.64 57.95
C VAL A 83 -0.58 7.11 57.94
N THR A 84 -1.55 7.98 58.16
CA THR A 84 -1.36 9.43 58.20
C THR A 84 -1.71 9.95 59.59
N ASP A 85 -1.01 11.01 60.04
CA ASP A 85 -1.33 11.70 61.30
C ASP A 85 -2.79 12.22 61.23
N GLY A 86 -3.58 11.75 62.16
CA GLY A 86 -5.00 12.08 62.28
C GLY A 86 -5.30 13.19 63.26
N SER A 87 -4.28 13.87 63.76
CA SER A 87 -4.42 14.91 64.82
C SER A 87 -5.40 16.04 64.47
N SER A 88 -5.50 16.34 63.13
CA SER A 88 -6.48 17.34 62.63
C SER A 88 -7.95 16.88 62.73
N TYR A 89 -8.19 15.62 62.97
CA TYR A 89 -9.54 15.03 63.13
C TYR A 89 -9.78 14.52 64.55
N GLY A 90 -8.89 14.84 65.47
CA GLY A 90 -9.04 14.43 66.86
C GLY A 90 -8.73 12.97 67.18
N VAL A 91 -8.10 12.27 66.22
CA VAL A 91 -7.64 10.89 66.37
C VAL A 91 -6.12 10.81 66.21
N PRO A 92 -5.42 9.91 66.96
CA PRO A 92 -3.97 9.86 66.93
C PRO A 92 -3.36 9.44 65.59
N TYR A 93 -4.10 8.73 64.76
CA TYR A 93 -3.69 8.33 63.42
C TYR A 93 -4.91 8.00 62.59
N ASN A 94 -4.78 8.19 61.29
CA ASN A 94 -5.77 7.79 60.27
C ASN A 94 -5.18 6.74 59.36
N ILE A 95 -5.89 5.61 59.24
CA ILE A 95 -5.46 4.49 58.36
C ILE A 95 -6.32 4.51 57.10
N THR A 96 -5.67 4.68 55.96
CA THR A 96 -6.31 4.62 54.66
C THR A 96 -5.82 3.38 53.93
N GLN A 97 -6.71 2.49 53.58
CA GLN A 97 -6.42 1.31 52.80
C GLN A 97 -6.86 1.53 51.34
N THR A 98 -5.99 1.23 50.38
CA THR A 98 -6.34 1.28 48.96
C THR A 98 -7.33 0.16 48.64
N LEU A 99 -8.29 0.44 47.78
CA LEU A 99 -9.24 -0.59 47.32
C LEU A 99 -8.53 -1.71 46.56
N GLN A 100 -8.87 -2.95 46.89
CA GLN A 100 -8.36 -4.14 46.20
C GLN A 100 -8.73 -4.13 44.70
N HIS A 101 -9.97 -3.74 44.41
CA HIS A 101 -10.47 -3.62 43.05
C HIS A 101 -10.80 -2.17 42.75
N SER A 102 -10.28 -1.66 41.65
CA SER A 102 -10.64 -0.34 41.13
C SER A 102 -11.00 -0.43 39.65
N ALA A 103 -12.09 0.23 39.32
CA ALA A 103 -12.51 0.37 37.93
C ALA A 103 -12.71 1.86 37.64
N ASN A 104 -12.18 2.31 36.53
CA ASN A 104 -12.35 3.67 36.05
C ASN A 104 -12.82 3.65 34.58
N ALA A 105 -13.74 4.53 34.26
CA ALA A 105 -14.19 4.77 32.88
C ALA A 105 -14.34 6.29 32.69
N GLY A 106 -13.95 6.78 31.55
CA GLY A 106 -14.02 8.21 31.27
C GLY A 106 -14.00 8.51 29.77
N LEU A 107 -14.41 9.73 29.46
CA LEU A 107 -14.27 10.34 28.14
C LEU A 107 -13.31 11.51 28.28
N GLU A 108 -12.29 11.51 27.43
CA GLU A 108 -11.31 12.58 27.33
C GLU A 108 -11.48 13.28 26.00
N MET A 109 -11.62 14.60 26.00
CA MET A 109 -11.66 15.42 24.80
C MET A 109 -10.47 16.36 24.80
N GLN A 110 -9.66 16.29 23.75
CA GLN A 110 -8.49 17.13 23.56
C GLN A 110 -8.54 17.84 22.22
N MET A 111 -8.34 19.17 22.24
CA MET A 111 -8.25 19.98 21.01
C MET A 111 -7.09 20.97 21.14
N PRO A 112 -6.13 20.96 20.21
CA PRO A 112 -5.08 21.97 20.18
C PRO A 112 -5.66 23.29 19.66
N LEU A 113 -5.68 24.34 20.48
CA LEU A 113 -6.14 25.66 20.08
C LEU A 113 -5.11 26.37 19.18
N PHE A 114 -3.84 26.23 19.50
CA PHE A 114 -2.72 26.75 18.70
C PHE A 114 -1.52 25.83 18.83
N ASN A 115 -1.01 25.36 17.68
CA ASN A 115 0.20 24.54 17.65
C ASN A 115 0.93 24.74 16.31
N GLN A 116 2.02 25.51 16.34
CA GLN A 116 2.83 25.80 15.16
C GLN A 116 3.39 24.55 14.49
N THR A 117 3.73 23.53 15.26
CA THR A 117 4.24 22.25 14.72
C THR A 117 3.21 21.57 13.83
N LEU A 118 1.91 21.59 14.20
CA LEU A 118 0.84 21.01 13.38
C LEU A 118 0.66 21.77 12.07
N TYR A 119 0.76 23.09 12.06
CA TYR A 119 0.67 23.88 10.84
C TYR A 119 1.86 23.59 9.90
N THR A 120 3.07 23.50 10.45
CA THR A 120 4.26 23.12 9.69
C THR A 120 4.13 21.71 9.14
N SER A 121 3.67 20.73 9.93
CA SER A 121 3.45 19.35 9.50
C SER A 121 2.44 19.26 8.35
N MET A 122 1.38 20.08 8.37
CA MET A 122 0.41 20.15 7.29
C MET A 122 1.03 20.73 6.00
N SER A 123 1.89 21.74 6.12
CA SER A 123 2.64 22.27 4.97
C SER A 123 3.58 21.23 4.38
N ILE A 124 4.33 20.51 5.21
CA ILE A 124 5.20 19.39 4.79
C ILE A 124 4.38 18.30 4.08
N ALA A 125 3.23 17.92 4.62
CA ALA A 125 2.38 16.90 4.02
C ALA A 125 1.90 17.29 2.60
N LYS A 126 1.59 18.57 2.36
CA LYS A 126 1.24 19.07 1.01
C LYS A 126 2.42 18.97 0.03
N VAL A 127 3.61 19.32 0.49
CA VAL A 127 4.83 19.18 -0.34
C VAL A 127 5.11 17.71 -0.65
N MET A 128 4.89 16.80 0.32
CA MET A 128 5.02 15.35 0.11
C MET A 128 4.01 14.81 -0.91
N GLU A 129 2.79 15.34 -0.94
CA GLU A 129 1.83 14.99 -1.99
C GLU A 129 2.33 15.42 -3.38
N GLU A 130 2.89 16.62 -3.50
CA GLU A 130 3.47 17.12 -4.75
C GLU A 130 4.67 16.29 -5.21
N ILE A 131 5.58 15.95 -4.29
CA ILE A 131 6.71 15.05 -4.57
C ILE A 131 6.23 13.69 -5.08
N SER A 132 5.17 13.12 -4.50
CA SER A 132 4.61 11.85 -4.95
C SER A 132 4.04 11.95 -6.37
N ARG A 133 3.41 13.07 -6.74
CA ARG A 133 2.92 13.33 -8.10
C ARG A 133 4.07 13.44 -9.11
N LEU A 134 5.13 14.18 -8.77
CA LEU A 134 6.32 14.29 -9.61
C LEU A 134 7.05 12.95 -9.76
N SER A 135 7.15 12.18 -8.68
CA SER A 135 7.72 10.83 -8.70
C SER A 135 6.96 9.88 -9.64
N TYR A 136 5.62 9.97 -9.67
CA TYR A 136 4.82 9.22 -10.62
C TYR A 136 5.10 9.67 -12.07
N GLY A 137 5.18 10.98 -12.33
CA GLY A 137 5.52 11.50 -13.65
C GLY A 137 6.85 10.96 -14.14
N LYS A 138 7.90 11.06 -13.31
CA LYS A 138 9.22 10.50 -13.61
C LYS A 138 9.17 8.99 -13.89
N ALA A 139 8.51 8.22 -13.03
CA ALA A 139 8.40 6.78 -13.21
C ALA A 139 7.70 6.42 -14.53
N ARG A 140 6.70 7.20 -14.94
CA ARG A 140 6.02 7.02 -16.24
C ARG A 140 6.97 7.28 -17.42
N GLU A 141 7.77 8.32 -17.36
CA GLU A 141 8.78 8.62 -18.39
C GLU A 141 9.85 7.53 -18.47
N ASP A 142 10.31 7.02 -17.31
CA ASP A 142 11.28 5.92 -17.25
C ASP A 142 10.71 4.64 -17.90
N VAL A 143 9.44 4.32 -17.68
CA VAL A 143 8.76 3.17 -18.31
C VAL A 143 8.64 3.37 -19.83
N ILE A 144 8.26 4.56 -20.28
CA ILE A 144 8.21 4.89 -21.74
C ILE A 144 9.58 4.69 -22.37
N LEU A 145 10.64 5.17 -21.73
CA LEU A 145 12.00 5.05 -22.23
C LEU A 145 12.45 3.58 -22.29
N GLN A 146 12.13 2.78 -21.26
CA GLN A 146 12.46 1.36 -21.21
C GLN A 146 11.75 0.57 -22.33
N ILE A 147 10.45 0.78 -22.50
CA ILE A 147 9.68 0.12 -23.55
C ILE A 147 10.22 0.48 -24.94
N SER A 148 10.48 1.78 -25.17
CA SER A 148 11.03 2.25 -26.44
C SER A 148 12.39 1.62 -26.74
N LYS A 149 13.28 1.57 -25.75
CA LYS A 149 14.59 0.91 -25.90
C LYS A 149 14.45 -0.59 -26.23
N MET A 150 13.55 -1.31 -25.56
CA MET A 150 13.34 -2.73 -25.80
C MET A 150 12.71 -2.98 -27.18
N TYR A 151 11.80 -2.13 -27.62
CA TYR A 151 11.19 -2.22 -28.94
C TYR A 151 12.24 -2.08 -30.06
N TYR A 152 13.08 -1.02 -30.01
CA TYR A 152 14.13 -0.84 -31.01
C TYR A 152 15.24 -1.88 -30.91
N LEU A 153 15.59 -2.34 -29.71
CA LEU A 153 16.52 -3.44 -29.53
C LEU A 153 16.00 -4.73 -30.19
N GLY A 154 14.70 -5.01 -30.03
CA GLY A 154 14.05 -6.14 -30.71
C GLY A 154 14.15 -6.05 -32.23
N GLN A 155 13.92 -4.87 -32.82
CA GLN A 155 14.04 -4.66 -34.25
C GLN A 155 15.49 -4.84 -34.73
N VAL A 156 16.47 -4.30 -34.01
CA VAL A 156 17.90 -4.45 -34.36
C VAL A 156 18.31 -5.92 -34.29
N THR A 157 17.93 -6.64 -33.23
CA THR A 157 18.26 -8.08 -33.14
C THR A 157 17.61 -8.93 -34.23
N ALA A 158 16.37 -8.63 -34.57
CA ALA A 158 15.68 -9.31 -35.69
C ALA A 158 16.42 -9.06 -37.03
N CYS A 159 16.84 -7.83 -37.27
CA CYS A 159 17.61 -7.47 -38.46
C CYS A 159 18.97 -8.20 -38.51
N LEU A 160 19.69 -8.24 -37.38
CA LEU A 160 20.98 -8.94 -37.26
C LEU A 160 20.83 -10.45 -37.50
N LEU A 161 19.78 -11.06 -36.98
CA LEU A 161 19.50 -12.49 -37.17
C LEU A 161 19.24 -12.83 -38.64
N TYR A 162 18.51 -11.93 -39.35
CA TYR A 162 18.21 -12.12 -40.77
C TYR A 162 19.43 -11.86 -41.66
N THR A 163 20.33 -10.94 -41.29
CA THR A 163 21.54 -10.61 -42.08
C THR A 163 22.74 -11.49 -41.76
N SER A 164 22.70 -12.30 -40.69
CA SER A 164 23.78 -13.25 -40.37
C SER A 164 23.80 -14.39 -41.40
N PRO A 165 24.92 -14.62 -42.11
CA PRO A 165 25.01 -15.72 -43.06
C PRO A 165 24.77 -17.05 -42.37
N SER A 166 23.95 -17.90 -42.98
CA SER A 166 23.67 -19.24 -42.46
C SER A 166 25.00 -20.04 -42.42
N PRO A 167 25.26 -20.82 -41.37
CA PRO A 167 26.43 -21.71 -41.32
C PRO A 167 26.50 -22.72 -42.50
N ARG A 168 25.42 -22.83 -43.26
CA ARG A 168 25.38 -23.69 -44.46
C ARG A 168 25.98 -23.06 -45.71
N ASP A 169 26.18 -21.73 -45.72
CA ASP A 169 26.70 -21.03 -46.90
C ASP A 169 28.23 -20.87 -46.85
N SER A 170 28.90 -21.44 -45.83
CA SER A 170 30.35 -21.39 -45.66
C SER A 170 31.08 -22.70 -45.99
N THR A 171 30.48 -23.58 -46.84
CA THR A 171 31.16 -24.78 -47.41
C THR A 171 31.32 -24.67 -48.92
#